data_15dcaf33e91f91a8048030375983205b
#
_entry.id   15dcaf33e91f91a8048030375983205b
#
_cell.length_a   1.000
_cell.length_b   1.000
_cell.length_c   1.000
_cell.angle_alpha   90.00
_cell.angle_beta   90.00
_cell.angle_gamma   90.00
#
_symmetry.space_group_name_H-M   'P 1'
#
loop_
_entity.id
_entity.type
_entity.pdbx_description
1 polymer ?
#
loop_
_entity_poly.entity_id
_entity_poly.type
_entity_poly.pdbx_seq_one_letter_code
_entity_poly.pdbx_strand_id
1 'polypeptide(L)'
;MNRSVVVSNDTADLVEQRVKRVNSLRKEVDGLSSKVDDLSKTLNSESGDDSQDGEDAGVGTMLPAVEGPGLVVTLDDSPLWKNMVDSSGSTSNINDYVIHQQDVEAVVNALWAGGAESMMIMDQRVLFSSAVRCSGNVLLLQGKKYSPPFKISAIGPVDSMQQALDDSKEITIYRQYVNAFGLGWKVEKKDKLHFDATDALQQPLKYAKVIENDDSSGDAEQKTEEGNQ
;
A
#
# COMPACT_ATOMS: atom_id res chain seq x y z
N MET A 1 10.06 43.70 -35.92
CA MET A 1 9.27 42.43 -35.90
C MET A 1 10.25 41.26 -35.87
N ASN A 2 10.58 40.63 -34.71
CA ASN A 2 11.24 39.33 -34.64
C ASN A 2 11.61 38.90 -33.21
N ARG A 3 10.81 39.31 -32.18
CA ARG A 3 11.03 38.82 -30.80
C ARG A 3 10.17 37.61 -30.42
N SER A 4 9.05 37.37 -31.11
CA SER A 4 8.12 36.28 -30.77
C SER A 4 8.60 34.90 -31.23
N VAL A 5 9.38 34.81 -32.32
CA VAL A 5 9.79 33.52 -32.90
C VAL A 5 10.92 32.86 -32.10
N VAL A 6 11.83 33.65 -31.53
CA VAL A 6 12.99 33.14 -30.76
C VAL A 6 12.54 32.56 -29.42
N VAL A 7 11.59 33.19 -28.74
CA VAL A 7 11.06 32.71 -27.47
C VAL A 7 10.27 31.40 -27.63
N SER A 8 9.62 31.18 -28.77
CA SER A 8 8.88 29.95 -29.07
C SER A 8 9.79 28.74 -29.29
N ASN A 9 10.96 28.94 -29.93
CA ASN A 9 11.93 27.87 -30.17
C ASN A 9 12.62 27.43 -28.84
N ASP A 10 13.03 28.41 -28.01
CA ASP A 10 13.67 28.13 -26.72
C ASP A 10 12.73 27.33 -25.76
N THR A 11 11.43 27.62 -25.78
CA THR A 11 10.45 26.90 -24.96
C THR A 11 10.20 25.50 -25.51
N ALA A 12 10.17 25.31 -26.83
CA ALA A 12 10.01 23.98 -27.44
C ALA A 12 11.22 23.08 -27.14
N ASP A 13 12.43 23.61 -27.26
CA ASP A 13 13.67 22.91 -26.94
C ASP A 13 13.73 22.53 -25.45
N LEU A 14 13.29 23.40 -24.55
CA LEU A 14 13.23 23.13 -23.13
C LEU A 14 12.22 22.04 -22.81
N VAL A 15 11.05 22.03 -23.45
CA VAL A 15 10.04 20.99 -23.32
C VAL A 15 10.58 19.64 -23.80
N GLU A 16 11.24 19.63 -24.97
CA GLU A 16 11.83 18.40 -25.50
C GLU A 16 12.92 17.83 -24.57
N GLN A 17 13.80 18.69 -24.05
CA GLN A 17 14.81 18.28 -23.07
C GLN A 17 14.16 17.70 -21.80
N ARG A 18 13.08 18.31 -21.29
CA ARG A 18 12.36 17.80 -20.13
C ARG A 18 11.69 16.47 -20.42
N VAL A 19 11.08 16.30 -21.58
CA VAL A 19 10.48 15.02 -22.02
C VAL A 19 11.56 13.93 -22.12
N LYS A 20 12.72 14.21 -22.71
CA LYS A 20 13.86 13.28 -22.76
C LYS A 20 14.33 12.91 -21.35
N ARG A 21 14.43 13.89 -20.45
CA ARG A 21 14.81 13.65 -19.05
C ARG A 21 13.80 12.79 -18.29
N VAL A 22 12.50 13.05 -18.45
CA VAL A 22 11.42 12.25 -17.85
C VAL A 22 11.48 10.81 -18.36
N ASN A 23 11.65 10.61 -19.66
CA ASN A 23 11.75 9.28 -20.26
C ASN A 23 13.01 8.53 -19.80
N SER A 24 14.13 9.22 -19.62
CA SER A 24 15.35 8.65 -19.06
C SER A 24 15.14 8.19 -17.60
N LEU A 25 14.56 9.06 -16.78
CA LEU A 25 14.26 8.75 -15.38
C LEU A 25 13.25 7.60 -15.23
N ARG A 26 12.25 7.52 -16.13
CA ARG A 26 11.31 6.38 -16.15
C ARG A 26 12.04 5.07 -16.41
N LYS A 27 12.91 5.03 -17.43
CA LYS A 27 13.71 3.82 -17.72
C LYS A 27 14.63 3.44 -16.56
N GLU A 28 15.19 4.42 -15.85
CA GLU A 28 16.02 4.17 -14.67
C GLU A 28 15.19 3.58 -13.52
N VAL A 29 14.01 4.13 -13.26
CA VAL A 29 13.06 3.61 -12.26
C VAL A 29 12.62 2.19 -12.60
N ASP A 30 12.24 1.93 -13.85
CA ASP A 30 11.83 0.60 -14.30
C ASP A 30 12.98 -0.40 -14.15
N GLY A 31 14.21 0.00 -14.49
CA GLY A 31 15.40 -0.82 -14.33
C GLY A 31 15.77 -1.10 -12.87
N LEU A 32 15.57 -0.13 -11.97
CA LEU A 32 15.78 -0.32 -10.53
C LEU A 32 14.68 -1.20 -9.92
N SER A 33 13.43 -1.03 -10.34
CA SER A 33 12.31 -1.89 -9.92
C SER A 33 12.56 -3.35 -10.29
N SER A 34 12.98 -3.60 -11.54
CA SER A 34 13.31 -4.96 -11.97
C SER A 34 14.46 -5.58 -11.17
N LYS A 35 15.48 -4.77 -10.83
CA LYS A 35 16.58 -5.25 -9.97
C LYS A 35 16.13 -5.57 -8.55
N VAL A 36 15.22 -4.78 -7.99
CA VAL A 36 14.62 -5.07 -6.67
C VAL A 36 13.84 -6.38 -6.74
N ASP A 37 13.01 -6.57 -7.77
CA ASP A 37 12.23 -7.80 -7.96
C ASP A 37 13.16 -9.04 -8.14
N ASP A 38 14.26 -8.89 -8.88
CA ASP A 38 15.25 -9.98 -9.09
C ASP A 38 16.02 -10.29 -7.79
N LEU A 39 16.42 -9.28 -7.03
CA LEU A 39 17.09 -9.48 -5.74
C LEU A 39 16.14 -10.12 -4.72
N SER A 40 14.89 -9.70 -4.66
CA SER A 40 13.87 -10.33 -3.82
C SER A 40 13.68 -11.81 -4.16
N LYS A 41 13.62 -12.14 -5.46
CA LYS A 41 13.53 -13.56 -5.91
C LYS A 41 14.76 -14.36 -5.52
N THR A 42 15.95 -13.78 -5.62
CA THR A 42 17.21 -14.44 -5.27
C THR A 42 17.27 -14.72 -3.78
N LEU A 43 16.92 -13.74 -2.94
CA LEU A 43 16.82 -13.92 -1.48
C LEU A 43 15.81 -15.02 -1.12
N ASN A 44 14.64 -15.06 -1.79
CA ASN A 44 13.63 -16.07 -1.57
C ASN A 44 14.08 -17.48 -2.01
N SER A 45 14.95 -17.59 -3.02
CA SER A 45 15.48 -18.88 -3.48
C SER A 45 16.62 -19.39 -2.60
N GLU A 46 17.36 -18.52 -1.92
CA GLU A 46 18.44 -18.90 -0.99
C GLU A 46 17.93 -19.23 0.42
N SER A 47 16.72 -18.75 0.79
CA SER A 47 16.09 -19.04 2.10
C SER A 47 15.35 -20.39 2.17
N GLY A 48 15.46 -21.22 1.17
CA GLY A 48 14.70 -22.47 0.99
C GLY A 48 15.43 -23.74 1.39
N ASP A 49 16.28 -23.72 2.42
CA ASP A 49 16.62 -24.92 3.20
C ASP A 49 17.46 -24.51 4.42
N ASP A 50 17.08 -25.04 5.59
CA ASP A 50 17.85 -24.99 6.85
C ASP A 50 17.77 -23.67 7.65
N SER A 51 16.73 -23.52 8.46
CA SER A 51 16.78 -22.63 9.62
C SER A 51 16.23 -23.30 10.88
N GLN A 52 17.06 -24.14 11.46
CA GLN A 52 17.18 -24.24 12.92
C GLN A 52 18.40 -23.40 13.30
N ASP A 53 18.14 -22.34 13.96
CA ASP A 53 18.80 -21.67 15.08
C ASP A 53 18.68 -20.16 14.93
N GLY A 54 17.98 -19.57 15.88
CA GLY A 54 17.74 -18.17 15.97
C GLY A 54 19.01 -17.39 16.20
N GLU A 55 19.29 -16.42 15.37
CA GLU A 55 20.09 -15.23 15.69
C GLU A 55 20.03 -14.19 14.55
N ASP A 56 18.85 -13.99 13.95
CA ASP A 56 18.69 -12.79 13.10
C ASP A 56 17.24 -12.25 13.11
N ALA A 57 16.82 -11.72 14.26
CA ALA A 57 15.52 -11.06 14.41
C ALA A 57 15.51 -9.68 13.74
N GLY A 58 15.95 -9.60 12.49
CA GLY A 58 16.02 -8.29 11.82
C GLY A 58 16.04 -8.29 10.29
N VAL A 59 16.30 -9.41 9.65
CA VAL A 59 16.44 -9.46 8.20
C VAL A 59 15.48 -10.49 7.63
N GLY A 60 14.41 -10.00 6.97
CA GLY A 60 13.68 -10.82 6.01
C GLY A 60 12.60 -11.75 6.57
N THR A 61 11.71 -11.26 7.44
CA THR A 61 10.49 -12.03 7.74
C THR A 61 9.58 -11.99 6.50
N MET A 62 9.50 -13.07 5.75
CA MET A 62 8.53 -13.22 4.66
C MET A 62 7.12 -13.32 5.24
N LEU A 63 6.21 -12.50 4.72
CA LEU A 63 4.78 -12.74 4.90
C LEU A 63 4.37 -13.90 3.99
N PRO A 64 3.78 -14.96 4.52
CA PRO A 64 3.35 -16.09 3.70
C PRO A 64 2.26 -15.68 2.72
N ALA A 65 2.11 -16.47 1.66
CA ALA A 65 0.93 -16.41 0.81
C ALA A 65 -0.30 -16.76 1.63
N VAL A 66 -1.40 -16.04 1.41
CA VAL A 66 -2.67 -16.27 2.11
C VAL A 66 -3.82 -16.27 1.14
N GLU A 67 -4.88 -17.03 1.47
CA GLU A 67 -6.11 -17.05 0.71
C GLU A 67 -7.33 -17.12 1.63
N GLY A 68 -8.43 -16.54 1.18
CA GLY A 68 -9.68 -16.57 1.94
C GLY A 68 -10.77 -15.71 1.32
N PRO A 69 -11.97 -15.73 1.90
CA PRO A 69 -13.04 -14.84 1.50
C PRO A 69 -12.70 -13.38 1.83
N GLY A 70 -13.27 -12.46 1.07
CA GLY A 70 -12.97 -11.07 1.31
C GLY A 70 -13.77 -10.07 0.49
N LEU A 71 -13.36 -8.82 0.56
CA LEU A 71 -13.90 -7.70 -0.18
C LEU A 71 -12.86 -7.09 -1.11
N VAL A 72 -13.34 -6.61 -2.25
CA VAL A 72 -12.58 -5.74 -3.15
C VAL A 72 -13.31 -4.42 -3.27
N VAL A 73 -12.68 -3.34 -2.85
CA VAL A 73 -13.18 -1.96 -2.99
C VAL A 73 -12.41 -1.29 -4.11
N THR A 74 -13.13 -0.70 -5.06
CA THR A 74 -12.54 0.03 -6.17
C THR A 74 -12.99 1.49 -6.10
N LEU A 75 -12.02 2.39 -6.13
CA LEU A 75 -12.19 3.84 -6.19
C LEU A 75 -11.68 4.33 -7.54
N ASP A 76 -12.42 5.21 -8.20
CA ASP A 76 -12.01 5.75 -9.49
C ASP A 76 -12.29 7.26 -9.58
N ASP A 77 -11.45 7.96 -10.34
CA ASP A 77 -11.67 9.37 -10.64
C ASP A 77 -12.96 9.54 -11.44
N SER A 78 -13.60 10.68 -11.28
CA SER A 78 -14.75 11.02 -12.07
C SER A 78 -14.40 11.15 -13.56
N PRO A 79 -15.15 10.57 -14.47
CA PRO A 79 -14.93 10.80 -15.91
C PRO A 79 -15.16 12.26 -16.32
N LEU A 80 -15.82 13.05 -15.46
CA LEU A 80 -16.16 14.44 -15.73
C LEU A 80 -14.97 15.40 -15.58
N TRP A 81 -13.90 14.99 -14.83
CA TRP A 81 -12.76 15.87 -14.61
C TRP A 81 -12.10 16.39 -15.90
N LYS A 82 -12.09 15.57 -16.96
CA LYS A 82 -11.52 15.93 -18.27
C LYS A 82 -12.24 17.11 -18.89
N ASN A 83 -13.56 17.15 -18.75
CA ASN A 83 -14.39 18.23 -19.30
C ASN A 83 -14.24 19.54 -18.52
N MET A 84 -13.87 19.46 -17.24
CA MET A 84 -13.65 20.62 -16.39
C MET A 84 -12.32 21.32 -16.67
N VAL A 85 -11.29 20.60 -17.11
CA VAL A 85 -10.01 21.17 -17.53
C VAL A 85 -10.19 21.98 -18.83
N ASP A 86 -11.03 21.48 -19.75
CA ASP A 86 -11.20 22.10 -21.07
C ASP A 86 -12.13 23.31 -21.06
N SER A 87 -13.10 23.38 -20.15
CA SER A 87 -14.20 24.35 -20.22
C SER A 87 -14.04 25.61 -19.39
N SER A 88 -13.21 25.63 -18.34
CA SER A 88 -13.19 26.77 -17.41
C SER A 88 -11.85 27.51 -17.31
N GLY A 89 -10.73 26.92 -17.72
CA GLY A 89 -9.41 27.50 -17.46
C GLY A 89 -9.12 27.76 -15.96
N SER A 90 -10.09 27.46 -15.10
CA SER A 90 -10.06 27.65 -13.66
C SER A 90 -9.85 26.30 -12.97
N THR A 91 -8.72 26.16 -12.32
CA THR A 91 -8.31 24.95 -11.59
C THR A 91 -9.01 24.77 -10.23
N SER A 92 -9.98 25.63 -9.88
CA SER A 92 -10.48 25.74 -8.52
C SER A 92 -11.30 24.54 -8.02
N ASN A 93 -11.77 23.63 -8.89
CA ASN A 93 -12.63 22.52 -8.49
C ASN A 93 -12.18 21.15 -9.02
N ILE A 94 -10.99 21.01 -9.58
CA ILE A 94 -10.52 19.70 -10.11
C ILE A 94 -10.39 18.68 -8.97
N ASN A 95 -10.04 19.13 -7.78
CA ASN A 95 -9.86 18.27 -6.61
C ASN A 95 -11.13 17.51 -6.20
N ASP A 96 -12.32 18.02 -6.50
CA ASP A 96 -13.59 17.36 -6.19
C ASP A 96 -13.88 16.16 -7.11
N TYR A 97 -13.14 16.02 -8.21
CA TYR A 97 -13.33 15.00 -9.24
C TYR A 97 -12.25 13.91 -9.22
N VAL A 98 -11.31 13.96 -8.31
CA VAL A 98 -10.19 13.02 -8.22
C VAL A 98 -10.11 12.40 -6.83
N ILE A 99 -9.60 11.16 -6.78
CA ILE A 99 -9.39 10.42 -5.53
C ILE A 99 -8.19 11.00 -4.79
N HIS A 100 -8.33 11.18 -3.48
CA HIS A 100 -7.29 11.64 -2.58
C HIS A 100 -6.78 10.51 -1.68
N GLN A 101 -5.62 10.71 -1.09
CA GLN A 101 -5.03 9.81 -0.10
C GLN A 101 -6.02 9.46 1.01
N GLN A 102 -6.72 10.45 1.55
CA GLN A 102 -7.69 10.29 2.64
C GLN A 102 -8.84 9.34 2.30
N ASP A 103 -9.25 9.28 1.03
CA ASP A 103 -10.32 8.39 0.58
C ASP A 103 -9.88 6.93 0.60
N VAL A 104 -8.63 6.67 0.15
CA VAL A 104 -8.02 5.34 0.23
C VAL A 104 -7.77 4.93 1.67
N GLU A 105 -7.25 5.85 2.51
CA GLU A 105 -7.03 5.60 3.94
C GLU A 105 -8.32 5.32 4.69
N ALA A 106 -9.42 6.00 4.36
CA ALA A 106 -10.74 5.75 4.94
C ALA A 106 -11.19 4.31 4.68
N VAL A 107 -11.02 3.81 3.46
CA VAL A 107 -11.33 2.42 3.10
C VAL A 107 -10.43 1.43 3.85
N VAL A 108 -9.13 1.67 3.86
CA VAL A 108 -8.14 0.82 4.56
C VAL A 108 -8.48 0.72 6.05
N ASN A 109 -8.73 1.85 6.70
CA ASN A 109 -9.06 1.91 8.13
C ASN A 109 -10.38 1.21 8.45
N ALA A 110 -11.41 1.39 7.61
CA ALA A 110 -12.69 0.73 7.80
C ALA A 110 -12.57 -0.81 7.63
N LEU A 111 -11.82 -1.28 6.65
CA LEU A 111 -11.59 -2.72 6.45
C LEU A 111 -10.81 -3.33 7.63
N TRP A 112 -9.78 -2.66 8.16
CA TRP A 112 -9.09 -3.09 9.38
C TRP A 112 -10.02 -3.10 10.59
N ALA A 113 -10.83 -2.07 10.77
CA ALA A 113 -11.83 -2.01 11.84
C ALA A 113 -12.89 -3.12 11.72
N GLY A 114 -13.21 -3.54 10.50
CA GLY A 114 -14.10 -4.65 10.20
C GLY A 114 -13.47 -6.04 10.38
N GLY A 115 -12.21 -6.11 10.81
CA GLY A 115 -11.52 -7.37 11.10
C GLY A 115 -10.77 -7.98 9.91
N ALA A 116 -10.34 -7.16 8.94
CA ALA A 116 -9.46 -7.66 7.89
C ALA A 116 -8.19 -8.29 8.49
N GLU A 117 -7.81 -9.46 8.01
CA GLU A 117 -6.61 -10.19 8.46
C GLU A 117 -5.42 -9.92 7.52
N SER A 118 -5.72 -9.64 6.28
CA SER A 118 -4.73 -9.36 5.25
C SER A 118 -5.30 -8.40 4.21
N MET A 119 -4.47 -7.51 3.70
CA MET A 119 -4.91 -6.48 2.76
C MET A 119 -3.85 -6.24 1.67
N MET A 120 -4.33 -5.93 0.47
CA MET A 120 -3.53 -5.42 -0.64
C MET A 120 -4.13 -4.12 -1.17
N ILE A 121 -3.28 -3.17 -1.52
CA ILE A 121 -3.63 -2.01 -2.35
C ILE A 121 -2.91 -2.18 -3.68
N MET A 122 -3.66 -2.24 -4.76
CA MET A 122 -3.16 -2.58 -6.09
C MET A 122 -2.46 -3.94 -6.07
N ASP A 123 -1.15 -4.00 -6.31
CA ASP A 123 -0.28 -5.18 -6.24
C ASP A 123 0.62 -5.20 -4.99
N GLN A 124 0.40 -4.29 -4.03
CA GLN A 124 1.24 -4.18 -2.84
C GLN A 124 0.51 -4.70 -1.60
N ARG A 125 1.16 -5.61 -0.88
CA ARG A 125 0.71 -6.07 0.44
C ARG A 125 0.79 -4.92 1.44
N VAL A 126 -0.30 -4.69 2.18
CA VAL A 126 -0.32 -3.66 3.23
C VAL A 126 0.32 -4.20 4.49
N LEU A 127 1.37 -3.53 4.94
CA LEU A 127 2.10 -3.79 6.18
C LEU A 127 1.76 -2.70 7.19
N PHE A 128 2.09 -2.93 8.46
CA PHE A 128 1.94 -1.92 9.51
C PHE A 128 2.74 -0.63 9.23
N SER A 129 3.83 -0.74 8.46
CA SER A 129 4.67 0.39 8.04
C SER A 129 4.27 1.00 6.69
N SER A 130 3.26 0.44 6.02
CA SER A 130 2.80 0.96 4.72
C SER A 130 2.17 2.33 4.88
N ALA A 131 2.62 3.27 4.08
CA ALA A 131 2.05 4.61 4.01
C ALA A 131 1.55 4.88 2.59
N VAL A 132 0.31 5.34 2.50
CA VAL A 132 -0.29 5.82 1.26
C VAL A 132 -0.01 7.32 1.16
N ARG A 133 0.51 7.78 0.03
CA ARG A 133 0.76 9.21 -0.23
C ARG A 133 0.23 9.59 -1.59
N CYS A 134 -0.33 10.77 -1.72
CA CYS A 134 -0.70 11.36 -3.00
C CYS A 134 0.36 12.34 -3.50
N SER A 135 0.55 12.36 -4.80
CA SER A 135 1.29 13.40 -5.52
C SER A 135 0.48 13.77 -6.77
N GLY A 136 -0.37 14.78 -6.66
CA GLY A 136 -1.44 15.04 -7.61
C GLY A 136 -2.50 13.93 -7.54
N ASN A 137 -2.94 13.41 -8.70
CA ASN A 137 -3.86 12.27 -8.78
C ASN A 137 -3.15 10.90 -8.85
N VAL A 138 -1.87 10.84 -8.45
CA VAL A 138 -1.07 9.61 -8.42
C VAL A 138 -0.89 9.17 -6.97
N LEU A 139 -1.20 7.92 -6.69
CA LEU A 139 -0.94 7.29 -5.41
C LEU A 139 0.48 6.75 -5.39
N LEU A 140 1.23 7.08 -4.34
CA LEU A 140 2.55 6.52 -4.06
C LEU A 140 2.41 5.54 -2.90
N LEU A 141 2.74 4.28 -3.15
CA LEU A 141 2.72 3.20 -2.17
C LEU A 141 4.01 2.40 -2.27
N GLN A 142 4.76 2.28 -1.19
CA GLN A 142 6.02 1.53 -1.12
C GLN A 142 6.99 1.86 -2.27
N GLY A 143 7.08 3.15 -2.65
CA GLY A 143 7.94 3.61 -3.75
C GLY A 143 7.38 3.45 -5.16
N LYS A 144 6.29 2.71 -5.36
CA LYS A 144 5.60 2.56 -6.64
C LYS A 144 4.49 3.60 -6.80
N LYS A 145 4.27 4.05 -8.04
CA LYS A 145 3.24 5.02 -8.40
C LYS A 145 2.08 4.32 -9.08
N TYR A 146 0.87 4.64 -8.65
CA TYR A 146 -0.38 4.08 -9.19
C TYR A 146 -1.31 5.20 -9.63
N SER A 147 -2.00 4.97 -10.73
CA SER A 147 -3.09 5.83 -11.21
C SER A 147 -4.44 5.14 -10.98
N PRO A 148 -5.53 5.90 -10.87
CA PRO A 148 -6.87 5.33 -10.78
C PRO A 148 -7.19 4.39 -11.97
N PRO A 149 -8.08 3.39 -11.79
CA PRO A 149 -8.81 3.07 -10.56
C PRO A 149 -7.95 2.40 -9.49
N PHE A 150 -8.12 2.82 -8.23
CA PHE A 150 -7.43 2.22 -7.09
C PHE A 150 -8.24 1.05 -6.57
N LYS A 151 -7.57 -0.10 -6.40
CA LYS A 151 -8.18 -1.33 -5.92
C LYS A 151 -7.62 -1.69 -4.56
N ILE A 152 -8.49 -1.84 -3.56
CA ILE A 152 -8.17 -2.29 -2.21
C ILE A 152 -8.84 -3.64 -2.01
N SER A 153 -8.06 -4.68 -1.76
CA SER A 153 -8.54 -6.04 -1.53
C SER A 153 -8.22 -6.45 -0.10
N ALA A 154 -9.19 -6.99 0.62
CA ALA A 154 -9.02 -7.43 2.00
C ALA A 154 -9.60 -8.83 2.20
N ILE A 155 -8.83 -9.71 2.83
CA ILE A 155 -9.26 -11.03 3.31
C ILE A 155 -9.69 -10.90 4.76
N GLY A 156 -10.87 -11.45 5.11
CA GLY A 156 -11.42 -11.39 6.46
C GLY A 156 -12.93 -11.62 6.50
N PRO A 157 -13.58 -11.33 7.63
CA PRO A 157 -15.03 -11.53 7.81
C PRO A 157 -15.82 -10.54 6.95
N VAL A 158 -16.30 -11.04 5.81
CA VAL A 158 -16.92 -10.24 4.73
C VAL A 158 -18.04 -9.33 5.23
N ASP A 159 -18.95 -9.85 6.05
CA ASP A 159 -20.11 -9.06 6.51
C ASP A 159 -19.71 -7.99 7.53
N SER A 160 -18.75 -8.28 8.42
CA SER A 160 -18.21 -7.30 9.37
C SER A 160 -17.45 -6.18 8.65
N MET A 161 -16.61 -6.53 7.67
CA MET A 161 -15.91 -5.55 6.83
C MET A 161 -16.89 -4.68 6.04
N GLN A 162 -17.95 -5.28 5.47
CA GLN A 162 -18.99 -4.54 4.77
C GLN A 162 -19.71 -3.56 5.71
N GLN A 163 -20.07 -4.01 6.90
CA GLN A 163 -20.69 -3.16 7.90
C GLN A 163 -19.77 -2.00 8.32
N ALA A 164 -18.49 -2.26 8.53
CA ALA A 164 -17.52 -1.22 8.89
C ALA A 164 -17.36 -0.15 7.78
N LEU A 165 -17.42 -0.57 6.50
CA LEU A 165 -17.46 0.37 5.38
C LEU A 165 -18.74 1.23 5.39
N ASP A 166 -19.87 0.63 5.72
CA ASP A 166 -21.16 1.34 5.72
C ASP A 166 -21.31 2.28 6.94
N ASP A 167 -20.72 1.94 8.08
CA ASP A 167 -20.74 2.71 9.32
C ASP A 167 -19.69 3.84 9.36
N SER A 168 -18.70 3.83 8.47
CA SER A 168 -17.65 4.85 8.41
C SER A 168 -18.20 6.21 7.98
N LYS A 169 -17.92 7.23 8.79
CA LYS A 169 -18.30 8.61 8.51
C LYS A 169 -17.53 9.17 7.30
N GLU A 170 -16.26 8.84 7.20
CA GLU A 170 -15.38 9.26 6.11
C GLU A 170 -15.87 8.69 4.78
N ILE A 171 -16.25 7.42 4.76
CA ILE A 171 -16.82 6.77 3.55
C ILE A 171 -18.21 7.34 3.24
N THR A 172 -18.99 7.70 4.24
CA THR A 172 -20.27 8.39 4.03
C THR A 172 -20.08 9.73 3.33
N ILE A 173 -19.06 10.51 3.74
CA ILE A 173 -18.68 11.76 3.08
C ILE A 173 -18.20 11.48 1.65
N TYR A 174 -17.32 10.49 1.46
CA TYR A 174 -16.87 10.12 0.13
C TYR A 174 -18.05 9.74 -0.81
N ARG A 175 -19.02 8.98 -0.32
CA ARG A 175 -20.25 8.63 -1.10
C ARG A 175 -21.09 9.87 -1.49
N GLN A 176 -21.02 10.97 -0.72
CA GLN A 176 -21.65 12.23 -1.15
C GLN A 176 -20.92 12.81 -2.36
N TYR A 177 -19.57 12.74 -2.39
CA TYR A 177 -18.77 13.14 -3.54
C TYR A 177 -19.02 12.23 -4.76
N VAL A 178 -19.18 10.91 -4.56
CA VAL A 178 -19.60 9.98 -5.61
C VAL A 178 -20.90 10.47 -6.28
N ASN A 179 -21.90 10.83 -5.48
CA ASN A 179 -23.18 11.29 -5.97
C ASN A 179 -23.13 12.68 -6.61
N ALA A 180 -22.32 13.60 -6.06
CA ALA A 180 -22.25 14.98 -6.51
C ALA A 180 -21.35 15.16 -7.74
N PHE A 181 -20.23 14.45 -7.80
CA PHE A 181 -19.17 14.67 -8.78
C PHE A 181 -18.90 13.47 -9.68
N GLY A 182 -19.56 12.33 -9.44
CA GLY A 182 -19.45 11.14 -10.28
C GLY A 182 -18.16 10.34 -10.05
N LEU A 183 -17.58 10.40 -8.85
CA LEU A 183 -16.45 9.52 -8.46
C LEU A 183 -16.89 8.05 -8.50
N GLY A 184 -15.94 7.16 -8.79
CA GLY A 184 -16.16 5.73 -8.81
C GLY A 184 -16.15 5.13 -7.40
N TRP A 185 -17.18 4.34 -7.07
CA TRP A 185 -17.26 3.52 -5.88
C TRP A 185 -17.85 2.17 -6.21
N LYS A 186 -17.09 1.10 -5.97
CA LYS A 186 -17.55 -0.26 -6.17
C LYS A 186 -17.04 -1.16 -5.07
N VAL A 187 -17.92 -1.97 -4.48
CA VAL A 187 -17.57 -3.02 -3.50
C VAL A 187 -18.01 -4.36 -4.05
N GLU A 188 -17.12 -5.33 -4.06
CA GLU A 188 -17.37 -6.69 -4.54
C GLU A 188 -17.00 -7.69 -3.45
N LYS A 189 -17.93 -8.59 -3.13
CA LYS A 189 -17.64 -9.76 -2.28
C LYS A 189 -16.99 -10.83 -3.14
N LYS A 190 -15.93 -11.46 -2.59
CA LYS A 190 -15.20 -12.56 -3.22
C LYS A 190 -15.17 -13.75 -2.27
N ASP A 191 -15.53 -14.91 -2.77
CA ASP A 191 -15.47 -16.15 -1.99
C ASP A 191 -14.01 -16.57 -1.74
N LYS A 192 -13.11 -16.17 -2.64
CA LYS A 192 -11.69 -16.48 -2.55
C LYS A 192 -10.87 -15.33 -3.15
N LEU A 193 -10.04 -14.73 -2.33
CA LEU A 193 -8.93 -13.87 -2.71
C LEU A 193 -7.63 -14.63 -2.44
N HIS A 194 -6.61 -14.38 -3.22
CA HIS A 194 -5.27 -14.92 -3.03
C HIS A 194 -4.26 -13.77 -3.04
N PHE A 195 -3.38 -13.75 -2.04
CA PHE A 195 -2.28 -12.81 -1.95
C PHE A 195 -0.98 -13.61 -1.88
N ASP A 196 -0.05 -13.33 -2.77
CA ASP A 196 1.24 -14.00 -2.83
C ASP A 196 2.08 -13.70 -1.58
N ALA A 197 3.05 -14.55 -1.33
CA ALA A 197 4.08 -14.31 -0.33
C ALA A 197 4.87 -13.04 -0.72
N THR A 198 5.23 -12.23 0.26
CA THR A 198 6.01 -11.00 0.04
C THR A 198 6.97 -10.78 1.18
N ASP A 199 8.09 -10.15 0.88
CA ASP A 199 9.04 -9.75 1.88
C ASP A 199 8.46 -8.64 2.75
N ALA A 200 8.41 -8.87 4.06
CA ALA A 200 8.18 -7.79 5.00
C ALA A 200 9.51 -7.02 5.11
N LEU A 201 9.61 -5.88 4.43
CA LEU A 201 10.76 -4.99 4.57
C LEU A 201 10.79 -4.45 6.00
N GLN A 202 11.42 -5.19 6.89
CA GLN A 202 11.75 -4.71 8.22
C GLN A 202 13.09 -4.00 8.14
N GLN A 203 13.14 -2.77 8.62
CA GLN A 203 14.42 -2.11 8.80
C GLN A 203 15.17 -2.81 9.95
N PRO A 204 16.44 -3.12 9.79
CA PRO A 204 17.25 -3.71 10.88
C PRO A 204 17.17 -2.81 12.11
N LEU A 205 17.00 -3.41 13.29
CA LEU A 205 16.95 -2.70 14.55
C LEU A 205 18.29 -1.99 14.78
N LYS A 206 18.27 -0.66 14.87
CA LYS A 206 19.48 0.15 15.09
C LYS A 206 19.68 0.52 16.55
N TYR A 207 18.60 0.70 17.28
CA TYR A 207 18.62 1.19 18.67
C TYR A 207 17.88 0.26 19.65
N ALA A 208 17.09 -0.67 19.16
CA ALA A 208 16.42 -1.69 19.95
C ALA A 208 17.16 -3.02 19.87
N LYS A 209 17.02 -3.85 20.90
CA LYS A 209 17.51 -5.23 20.95
C LYS A 209 16.34 -6.14 21.26
N VAL A 210 16.34 -7.32 20.66
CA VAL A 210 15.41 -8.37 21.02
C VAL A 210 15.74 -8.85 22.44
N ILE A 211 14.74 -8.95 23.29
CA ILE A 211 14.86 -9.54 24.62
C ILE A 211 14.56 -11.03 24.45
N GLU A 212 15.58 -11.86 24.62
CA GLU A 212 15.38 -13.30 24.73
C GLU A 212 14.70 -13.59 26.07
N ASN A 213 13.54 -14.24 26.04
CA ASN A 213 12.91 -14.74 27.26
C ASN A 213 13.74 -15.94 27.74
N ASP A 214 14.47 -15.75 28.81
CA ASP A 214 15.20 -16.82 29.52
C ASP A 214 14.17 -17.65 30.30
N ASP A 215 13.56 -18.64 29.61
CA ASP A 215 12.63 -19.60 30.22
C ASP A 215 13.34 -20.66 31.09
N SER A 216 14.52 -20.34 31.64
CA SER A 216 15.25 -21.19 32.56
C SER A 216 15.00 -20.84 34.04
N SER A 217 13.74 -20.83 34.48
CA SER A 217 13.45 -20.80 35.91
C SER A 217 12.28 -21.72 36.27
N GLY A 218 12.55 -22.98 36.42
CA GLY A 218 11.54 -23.95 36.78
C GLY A 218 12.05 -25.28 37.29
N ASP A 219 13.11 -25.33 38.08
CA ASP A 219 13.41 -26.48 38.94
C ASP A 219 13.73 -25.97 40.35
N ALA A 220 12.66 -25.69 41.10
CA ALA A 220 12.74 -25.58 42.57
C ALA A 220 12.62 -26.97 43.16
N GLU A 221 13.74 -27.55 43.51
CA GLU A 221 13.87 -28.74 44.34
C GLU A 221 12.92 -28.66 45.55
N GLN A 222 11.92 -29.54 45.59
CA GLN A 222 11.26 -29.93 46.82
C GLN A 222 12.20 -30.81 47.61
N LYS A 223 12.94 -30.25 48.60
CA LYS A 223 13.53 -30.99 49.70
C LYS A 223 12.43 -31.38 50.65
N THR A 224 12.05 -32.65 50.63
CA THR A 224 11.36 -33.34 51.69
C THR A 224 12.29 -33.43 52.90
N GLU A 225 12.01 -32.66 53.95
CA GLU A 225 12.53 -32.98 55.30
C GLU A 225 11.66 -34.08 55.94
N GLU A 226 12.19 -35.31 55.94
CA GLU A 226 11.85 -36.30 56.93
C GLU A 226 12.53 -35.94 58.25
N GLY A 227 11.77 -35.46 59.21
CA GLY A 227 12.16 -35.21 60.59
C GLY A 227 11.72 -36.34 61.47
N ASN A 228 12.69 -36.98 62.06
CA ASN A 228 12.67 -38.06 63.02
C ASN A 228 12.25 -37.56 64.42
N GLN A 229 11.42 -38.39 65.11
CA GLN A 229 11.03 -38.42 66.53
C GLN A 229 9.93 -37.44 66.99
#